data_a14131dc7de93a76d0000404c7b1ae00
#
_entry.id   a14131dc7de93a76d0000404c7b1ae00
#
_cell.length_a   1.000
_cell.length_b   1.000
_cell.length_c   1.000
_cell.angle_alpha   90.00
_cell.angle_beta   90.00
_cell.angle_gamma   90.00
#
_symmetry.space_group_name_H-M   'P 1'
#
loop_
_entity.id
_entity.type
_entity.pdbx_description
1 polymer ?
#
loop_
_entity_poly.entity_id
_entity_poly.type
_entity_poly.pdbx_seq_one_letter_code
_entity_poly.pdbx_strand_id
1 'polypeptide(L)'
;MNIKKTIGALMMCAISATPLMAQQTSAESYQPCTYQEMEQLTVNEQVTTVITASEPIRFVDISTDKIAGDQPINNTVRLKPKEGLHEDGEVLAIVTIVTERYRTQYALLYTTRLQEAVTDKEIQQIEKNAYNNPAVTL
;
A
#
# COMPACT_ATOMS: atom_id res chain seq x y z
N MET A 1 -60.34 17.29 7.04
CA MET A 1 -59.87 17.10 7.43
C MET A 1 -58.84 16.51 7.32
N ASN A 2 -58.42 16.16 7.03
CA ASN A 2 -57.46 15.83 6.99
C ASN A 2 -56.34 16.07 7.00
N ILE A 3 -56.00 16.48 6.63
CA ILE A 3 -55.06 17.12 6.86
C ILE A 3 -54.09 16.59 7.56
N LYS A 4 -54.17 16.63 8.49
CA LYS A 4 -53.30 16.29 9.29
C LYS A 4 -52.48 15.30 8.91
N LYS A 5 -52.88 14.49 8.56
CA LYS A 5 -52.15 13.52 8.21
C LYS A 5 -50.96 13.88 7.63
N THR A 6 -51.02 14.45 6.83
CA THR A 6 -49.91 14.85 6.13
C THR A 6 -48.85 15.23 6.99
N ILE A 7 -49.05 15.81 7.87
CA ILE A 7 -48.11 16.25 8.72
C ILE A 7 -47.14 15.27 9.10
N GLY A 8 -47.56 14.29 9.65
CA GLY A 8 -46.58 13.41 10.15
C GLY A 8 -45.56 13.05 9.19
N ALA A 9 -45.93 12.90 8.08
CA ALA A 9 -44.97 12.48 7.14
C ALA A 9 -43.74 13.24 7.19
N LEU A 10 -43.82 14.41 7.16
CA LEU A 10 -42.70 15.18 7.12
C LEU A 10 -41.70 14.83 8.11
N MET A 11 -42.02 14.72 9.20
CA MET A 11 -41.07 14.55 10.13
C MET A 11 -40.16 13.51 9.87
N MET A 12 -40.55 12.45 9.60
CA MET A 12 -39.67 11.44 9.45
C MET A 12 -38.56 11.72 8.55
N CYS A 13 -38.78 12.26 7.55
CA CYS A 13 -37.75 12.52 6.63
C CYS A 13 -36.59 13.14 7.27
N ALA A 14 -36.78 14.04 7.90
CA ALA A 14 -35.71 14.78 8.45
C ALA A 14 -34.81 13.89 9.22
N ILE A 15 -35.26 13.14 10.02
CA ILE A 15 -34.47 12.34 10.78
C ILE A 15 -33.57 11.48 10.05
N SER A 16 -34.01 10.82 9.16
CA SER A 16 -33.16 9.91 8.53
C SER A 16 -31.92 10.53 7.97
N ALA A 17 -32.02 11.61 7.48
CA ALA A 17 -30.82 12.20 6.88
C ALA A 17 -29.69 12.31 7.80
N THR A 18 -29.87 12.70 8.91
CA THR A 18 -28.80 12.93 9.77
C THR A 18 -27.84 11.85 10.01
N PRO A 19 -28.22 10.76 10.38
CA PRO A 19 -27.30 9.72 10.70
C PRO A 19 -26.31 9.42 9.64
N LEU A 20 -26.71 9.53 8.45
CA LEU A 20 -25.81 9.27 7.42
C LEU A 20 -24.57 10.03 7.44
N MET A 21 -24.63 11.21 7.64
CA MET A 21 -23.48 11.98 7.64
C MET A 21 -22.48 11.51 8.60
N ALA A 22 -22.87 11.17 9.69
CA ALA A 22 -21.92 10.76 10.67
C ALA A 22 -21.00 9.70 10.15
N GLN A 23 -21.44 8.79 9.47
CA GLN A 23 -20.57 7.81 9.01
C GLN A 23 -19.59 8.21 8.07
N GLN A 24 -19.83 8.99 7.19
CA GLN A 24 -18.84 9.41 6.29
C GLN A 24 -17.64 9.96 6.90
N THR A 25 -17.75 10.66 7.91
CA THR A 25 -16.59 11.27 8.46
C THR A 25 -15.54 10.30 8.81
N SER A 26 -15.87 9.18 9.29
CA SER A 26 -14.82 8.29 9.70
C SER A 26 -14.07 7.74 8.53
N ALA A 27 -14.65 7.65 7.45
CA ALA A 27 -13.99 7.07 6.35
C ALA A 27 -12.84 7.83 5.84
N GLU A 28 -12.89 9.07 5.84
CA GLU A 28 -11.82 9.78 5.27
C GLU A 28 -10.59 9.82 6.02
N SER A 29 -10.51 9.30 7.16
CA SER A 29 -9.26 9.39 7.84
C SER A 29 -8.22 8.52 7.18
N TYR A 30 -8.57 7.63 6.33
CA TYR A 30 -7.60 6.76 5.72
C TYR A 30 -7.45 7.03 4.24
N GLN A 31 -6.22 7.21 3.82
CA GLN A 31 -5.96 7.49 2.44
C GLN A 31 -5.07 6.43 1.87
N PRO A 32 -5.55 5.53 1.10
CA PRO A 32 -4.70 4.48 0.55
C PRO A 32 -3.83 5.00 -0.57
N CYS A 33 -2.72 4.38 -0.78
CA CYS A 33 -1.86 4.73 -1.89
C CYS A 33 -2.49 4.33 -3.18
N THR A 34 -2.33 5.10 -4.21
CA THR A 34 -2.85 4.69 -5.50
C THR A 34 -1.84 3.78 -6.15
N TYR A 35 -2.31 2.93 -6.98
CA TYR A 35 -1.46 1.99 -7.64
C TYR A 35 -0.41 2.69 -8.49
N GLN A 36 -0.74 3.81 -9.06
CA GLN A 36 0.20 4.49 -9.89
C GLN A 36 1.39 5.01 -9.17
N GLU A 37 1.28 5.18 -7.89
CA GLU A 37 2.39 5.71 -7.16
C GLU A 37 3.32 4.64 -6.66
N MET A 38 3.02 3.38 -6.95
CA MET A 38 3.87 2.33 -6.49
C MET A 38 5.08 2.21 -7.36
N GLU A 39 6.22 2.03 -6.77
CA GLU A 39 7.43 1.82 -7.55
C GLU A 39 7.48 0.36 -7.98
N GLN A 40 8.02 0.09 -9.16
CA GLN A 40 8.11 -1.26 -9.67
C GLN A 40 9.55 -1.74 -9.55
N LEU A 41 9.74 -2.95 -9.08
CA LEU A 41 11.05 -3.55 -9.02
C LEU A 41 11.00 -4.83 -9.82
N THR A 42 12.00 -5.06 -10.66
CA THR A 42 12.05 -6.29 -11.45
C THR A 42 12.82 -7.33 -10.66
N VAL A 43 12.32 -8.55 -10.64
CA VAL A 43 12.86 -9.62 -9.83
C VAL A 43 13.02 -10.89 -10.65
N ASN A 44 13.90 -11.78 -10.21
CA ASN A 44 14.15 -13.03 -10.90
C ASN A 44 14.47 -14.10 -9.86
N GLU A 45 14.07 -15.34 -10.11
CA GLU A 45 14.25 -16.37 -9.10
C GLU A 45 15.69 -16.76 -8.86
N GLN A 46 16.60 -16.30 -9.68
CA GLN A 46 17.99 -16.65 -9.48
C GLN A 46 18.72 -15.61 -8.64
N VAL A 47 18.12 -14.50 -8.31
CA VAL A 47 18.75 -13.51 -7.47
C VAL A 47 17.83 -13.07 -6.35
N THR A 48 18.39 -12.72 -5.24
CA THR A 48 17.61 -12.22 -4.12
C THR A 48 17.61 -10.71 -4.18
N THR A 49 16.44 -10.11 -3.99
CA THR A 49 16.31 -8.67 -3.92
C THR A 49 16.31 -8.28 -2.45
N VAL A 50 17.21 -7.39 -2.07
CA VAL A 50 17.33 -6.94 -0.70
C VAL A 50 16.81 -5.52 -0.60
N ILE A 51 15.87 -5.29 0.30
CA ILE A 51 15.31 -3.95 0.50
C ILE A 51 15.67 -3.49 1.91
N THR A 52 16.31 -2.35 2.01
CA THR A 52 16.77 -1.82 3.28
C THR A 52 16.03 -0.53 3.60
N ALA A 53 15.53 -0.44 4.81
CA ALA A 53 14.84 0.75 5.26
C ALA A 53 15.75 1.58 6.14
N SER A 54 15.45 2.84 6.30
CA SER A 54 16.27 3.70 7.13
C SER A 54 15.93 3.56 8.60
N GLU A 55 14.89 2.84 8.94
CA GLU A 55 14.52 2.64 10.33
C GLU A 55 13.94 1.24 10.46
N PRO A 56 13.74 0.74 11.65
CA PRO A 56 13.28 -0.63 11.82
C PRO A 56 11.93 -0.88 11.17
N ILE A 57 11.80 -2.03 10.55
CA ILE A 57 10.58 -2.40 9.86
C ILE A 57 9.67 -3.05 10.87
N ARG A 58 8.42 -2.58 10.95
CA ARG A 58 7.46 -3.11 11.86
C ARG A 58 6.61 -4.20 11.25
N PHE A 59 6.45 -4.18 9.96
CA PHE A 59 5.52 -5.09 9.33
C PHE A 59 5.84 -5.20 7.84
N VAL A 60 5.72 -6.38 7.30
CA VAL A 60 5.89 -6.63 5.87
C VAL A 60 4.74 -7.51 5.41
N ASP A 61 4.10 -7.11 4.34
CA ASP A 61 3.04 -7.90 3.75
C ASP A 61 3.43 -8.24 2.32
N ILE A 62 3.30 -9.49 1.93
CA ILE A 62 3.54 -9.93 0.56
C ILE A 62 2.22 -10.46 0.06
N SER A 63 1.68 -9.86 -0.99
CA SER A 63 0.30 -10.08 -1.37
C SER A 63 -0.01 -11.45 -1.96
N THR A 64 1.00 -12.20 -2.41
CA THR A 64 0.76 -13.52 -2.97
C THR A 64 1.81 -14.47 -2.45
N ASP A 65 1.64 -15.75 -2.69
CA ASP A 65 2.63 -16.71 -2.27
C ASP A 65 3.66 -17.00 -3.35
N LYS A 66 3.71 -16.18 -4.40
CA LYS A 66 4.69 -16.39 -5.45
C LYS A 66 6.06 -15.83 -5.06
N ILE A 67 6.12 -15.07 -4.00
CA ILE A 67 7.38 -14.49 -3.53
C ILE A 67 7.68 -15.01 -2.15
N ALA A 68 8.91 -15.46 -1.95
CA ALA A 68 9.36 -15.85 -0.63
C ALA A 68 10.12 -14.68 -0.03
N GLY A 69 9.94 -14.42 1.24
CA GLY A 69 10.64 -13.32 1.88
C GLY A 69 10.99 -13.60 3.30
N ASP A 70 12.00 -12.94 3.80
CA ASP A 70 12.33 -13.02 5.21
C ASP A 70 12.96 -11.69 5.63
N GLN A 71 13.14 -11.53 6.93
CA GLN A 71 13.66 -10.29 7.49
C GLN A 71 14.85 -10.65 8.36
N PRO A 72 16.05 -10.73 7.76
CA PRO A 72 17.22 -11.19 8.50
C PRO A 72 17.66 -10.23 9.61
N ILE A 73 17.40 -8.94 9.45
CA ILE A 73 17.68 -7.99 10.50
C ILE A 73 16.55 -6.98 10.51
N ASN A 74 16.51 -6.13 11.50
CA ASN A 74 15.32 -5.36 11.77
C ASN A 74 14.98 -4.30 10.71
N ASN A 75 15.90 -3.95 9.85
CA ASN A 75 15.58 -2.94 8.83
C ASN A 75 15.74 -3.47 7.42
N THR A 76 15.84 -4.78 7.23
CA THR A 76 16.13 -5.34 5.92
C THR A 76 15.21 -6.51 5.61
N VAL A 77 14.69 -6.52 4.40
CA VAL A 77 13.84 -7.61 3.93
C VAL A 77 14.50 -8.21 2.71
N ARG A 78 14.52 -9.54 2.60
CA ARG A 78 15.01 -10.20 1.41
C ARG A 78 13.84 -10.86 0.72
N LEU A 79 13.75 -10.70 -0.59
CA LEU A 79 12.65 -11.21 -1.37
C LEU A 79 13.18 -11.99 -2.57
N LYS A 80 12.49 -13.05 -2.92
CA LYS A 80 12.90 -13.86 -4.05
C LYS A 80 11.69 -14.58 -4.61
N PRO A 81 11.49 -14.56 -5.92
CA PRO A 81 10.38 -15.31 -6.51
C PRO A 81 10.58 -16.80 -6.29
N LYS A 82 9.50 -17.49 -6.06
CA LYS A 82 9.57 -18.94 -5.96
C LYS A 82 9.65 -19.51 -7.36
N GLU A 83 10.18 -20.70 -7.45
CA GLU A 83 10.29 -21.33 -8.74
C GLU A 83 8.93 -21.59 -9.33
N GLY A 84 8.82 -21.47 -10.62
CA GLY A 84 7.55 -21.68 -11.29
C GLY A 84 7.59 -21.03 -12.64
N LEU A 85 6.49 -21.11 -13.36
CA LEU A 85 6.39 -20.53 -14.67
C LEU A 85 5.89 -19.10 -14.51
N HIS A 86 6.71 -18.16 -14.91
CA HIS A 86 6.33 -16.76 -14.83
C HIS A 86 6.66 -16.09 -16.17
N GLU A 87 5.90 -15.09 -16.50
CA GLU A 87 6.12 -14.39 -17.75
C GLU A 87 6.77 -13.06 -17.52
N ASP A 88 7.57 -12.61 -18.47
CA ASP A 88 8.23 -11.34 -18.37
C ASP A 88 7.20 -10.25 -18.15
N GLY A 89 7.40 -9.42 -17.17
CA GLY A 89 6.48 -8.33 -16.89
C GLY A 89 5.31 -8.70 -16.01
N GLU A 90 5.19 -9.96 -15.63
CA GLU A 90 4.10 -10.39 -14.79
C GLU A 90 4.29 -9.80 -13.37
N VAL A 91 3.25 -9.28 -12.78
CA VAL A 91 3.33 -8.77 -11.42
C VAL A 91 3.18 -9.96 -10.50
N LEU A 92 4.24 -10.33 -9.81
CA LEU A 92 4.22 -11.49 -8.95
C LEU A 92 3.58 -11.19 -7.60
N ALA A 93 3.79 -10.01 -7.09
CA ALA A 93 3.24 -9.64 -5.80
C ALA A 93 3.40 -8.15 -5.57
N ILE A 94 2.62 -7.62 -4.64
CA ILE A 94 2.83 -6.28 -4.16
C ILE A 94 3.32 -6.44 -2.73
N VAL A 95 4.43 -5.79 -2.42
CA VAL A 95 5.03 -5.88 -1.11
C VAL A 95 4.82 -4.56 -0.40
N THR A 96 4.29 -4.62 0.82
CA THR A 96 4.08 -3.43 1.62
C THR A 96 5.02 -3.50 2.80
N ILE A 97 5.82 -2.47 3.00
CA ILE A 97 6.76 -2.40 4.10
C ILE A 97 6.39 -1.22 4.96
N VAL A 98 6.17 -1.46 6.24
CA VAL A 98 5.74 -0.42 7.16
C VAL A 98 6.80 -0.27 8.22
N THR A 99 7.30 0.93 8.39
CA THR A 99 8.21 1.25 9.48
C THR A 99 7.42 2.09 10.46
N GLU A 100 8.09 2.68 11.40
CA GLU A 100 7.37 3.46 12.38
C GLU A 100 6.69 4.66 11.76
N ARG A 101 7.30 5.29 10.81
CA ARG A 101 6.75 6.51 10.24
C ARG A 101 6.31 6.42 8.79
N TYR A 102 6.68 5.35 8.08
CA TYR A 102 6.41 5.31 6.66
C TYR A 102 5.76 4.02 6.23
N ARG A 103 5.08 4.08 5.11
CA ARG A 103 4.49 2.92 4.49
C ARG A 103 4.89 2.96 3.04
N THR A 104 5.58 1.96 2.56
CA THR A 104 6.10 1.93 1.19
C THR A 104 5.63 0.67 0.50
N GLN A 105 5.26 0.79 -0.76
CA GLN A 105 4.78 -0.37 -1.52
C GLN A 105 5.56 -0.51 -2.81
N TYR A 106 5.87 -1.73 -3.16
CA TYR A 106 6.54 -2.04 -4.40
C TYR A 106 5.79 -3.13 -5.14
N ALA A 107 5.68 -2.97 -6.46
CA ALA A 107 5.13 -4.03 -7.30
C ALA A 107 6.30 -4.81 -7.84
N LEU A 108 6.34 -6.12 -7.63
CA LEU A 108 7.45 -6.94 -8.07
C LEU A 108 7.09 -7.56 -9.40
N LEU A 109 7.84 -7.21 -10.43
CA LEU A 109 7.59 -7.69 -11.78
C LEU A 109 8.65 -8.68 -12.16
N TYR A 110 8.25 -9.79 -12.75
CA TYR A 110 9.19 -10.82 -13.13
C TYR A 110 9.97 -10.42 -14.36
N THR A 111 11.25 -10.72 -14.40
CA THR A 111 12.06 -10.52 -15.60
C THR A 111 12.86 -11.78 -15.86
N THR A 112 12.93 -12.18 -17.13
CA THR A 112 13.77 -13.29 -17.50
C THR A 112 15.19 -12.82 -17.73
N ARG A 113 15.42 -11.51 -17.79
CA ARG A 113 16.76 -10.99 -18.03
C ARG A 113 17.41 -10.74 -16.71
N LEU A 114 18.30 -11.63 -16.34
CA LEU A 114 18.92 -11.57 -15.05
C LEU A 114 19.54 -10.24 -14.74
N GLN A 115 20.16 -9.62 -15.70
CA GLN A 115 20.83 -8.37 -15.42
C GLN A 115 19.88 -7.21 -15.12
N GLU A 116 18.60 -7.41 -15.37
CA GLU A 116 17.65 -6.36 -15.08
C GLU A 116 17.02 -6.54 -13.70
N ALA A 117 17.29 -7.64 -13.03
CA ALA A 117 16.71 -7.89 -11.73
C ALA A 117 17.37 -7.01 -10.68
N VAL A 118 16.57 -6.43 -9.82
CA VAL A 118 17.09 -5.54 -8.79
C VAL A 118 17.64 -6.38 -7.65
N THR A 119 18.90 -6.11 -7.28
CA THR A 119 19.49 -6.86 -6.19
C THR A 119 19.51 -6.06 -4.91
N ASP A 120 19.46 -4.74 -5.00
CA ASP A 120 19.58 -3.92 -3.84
C ASP A 120 18.71 -2.71 -3.95
N LYS A 121 17.90 -2.42 -3.00
CA LYS A 121 17.02 -1.27 -3.03
C LYS A 121 16.94 -0.64 -1.65
N GLU A 122 17.24 0.65 -1.59
CA GLU A 122 17.09 1.34 -0.34
C GLU A 122 15.82 2.15 -0.38
N ILE A 123 15.04 2.10 0.67
CA ILE A 123 13.82 2.87 0.73
C ILE A 123 14.22 4.29 0.95
N GLN A 124 14.02 5.08 -0.06
CA GLN A 124 14.43 6.38 0.01
C GLN A 124 13.58 7.14 0.88
N GLN A 125 14.05 7.96 1.53
CA GLN A 125 13.34 8.67 2.34
C GLN A 125 12.20 9.25 1.86
N ILE A 126 11.42 8.73 1.76
CA ILE A 126 10.24 9.21 1.42
C ILE A 126 9.94 10.34 2.14
N GLU A 127 10.49 10.42 3.16
CA GLU A 127 10.21 11.44 3.95
C GLU A 127 10.28 12.65 3.27
N LYS A 128 11.15 12.80 2.48
CA LYS A 128 11.24 14.00 1.89
C LYS A 128 10.05 14.32 1.21
N ASN A 129 9.48 13.46 0.69
CA ASN A 129 8.35 13.80 -0.04
C ASN A 129 7.34 14.11 0.90
N ALA A 130 7.39 13.48 1.85
CA ALA A 130 6.40 13.72 2.77
C ALA A 130 6.44 15.07 3.22
N TYR A 131 7.29 15.46 3.14
CA TYR A 131 7.27 16.61 3.59
C TYR A 131 6.98 17.53 2.84
N ASN A 132 7.22 17.26 2.18
CA ASN A 132 6.97 18.10 1.49
C ASN A 132 5.81 18.35 1.44
N ASN A 133 5.67 17.82 1.78
CA ASN A 133 4.69 18.11 1.98
C ASN A 133 4.22 18.73 2.73
N PRO A 134 4.44 18.84 3.06
CA PRO A 134 4.07 19.45 3.69
C PRO A 134 3.87 20.29 3.88
N ALA A 135 4.30 20.30 3.54
CA ALA A 135 4.21 21.00 3.59
C ALA A 135 3.58 21.41 3.93
N VAL A 136 3.72 21.11 3.97
CA VAL A 136 3.25 21.49 4.26
C VAL A 136 2.95 22.19 4.78
N THR A 137 3.14 22.47 4.86
CA THR A 137 3.05 23.21 5.31
C THR A 137 2.42 23.98 5.48
N LEU A 138 2.12 24.07 5.31
CA LEU A 138 1.70 24.92 5.47
C LEU A 138 1.21 25.35 5.89
#